data_0e58c67170e255f56215dd766b031805
#
_entry.id   0e58c67170e255f56215dd766b031805
#
_cell.length_a   1.000
_cell.length_b   1.000
_cell.length_c   1.000
_cell.angle_alpha   90.00
_cell.angle_beta   90.00
_cell.angle_gamma   90.00
#
_symmetry.space_group_name_H-M   'P 1'
#
loop_
_entity.id
_entity.type
_entity.pdbx_description
1 polymer ?
#
loop_
_entity_poly.entity_id
_entity_poly.type
_entity_poly.pdbx_seq_one_letter_code
_entity_poly.pdbx_strand_id
1 'polypeptide(L)'
;ITPRIGGRFTHYGATEGRGKSTASSERYVFNTGVEFSTKFSKLMPDVQNKLLDVNGLRHIVKPSINYVFVPRPNRTPGELDKLDSELTSPNLLPFEMPDYNAIDNIDAQNAVRLGLRNIWQTRRSPRLDEQQARAIDELIDWNLYTDWRLDPNSSQNTFADAFSDLRFRPRNWVELQSNFRYDLDNSMWRLMNNSVNFTPDDNWRLNAGHYYYLAHPSITEADRSSVIHTGVAYRLNENWSASTRQYYDAVK
;
A
#
# COMPACT_ATOMS: atom_id res chain seq x y z
N ILE A 1 -18.13 -3.72 -12.93
CA ILE A 1 -17.33 -4.80 -13.51
C ILE A 1 -16.38 -4.17 -14.50
N THR A 2 -15.08 -4.45 -14.34
CA THR A 2 -14.03 -3.87 -15.18
C THR A 2 -13.16 -5.00 -15.77
N PRO A 3 -13.45 -5.48 -16.98
CA PRO A 3 -12.58 -6.44 -17.64
C PRO A 3 -11.31 -5.75 -18.14
N ARG A 4 -10.21 -6.52 -18.18
CA ARG A 4 -8.90 -6.08 -18.68
C ARG A 4 -8.29 -7.12 -19.59
N ILE A 5 -7.59 -6.65 -20.61
CA ILE A 5 -6.76 -7.46 -21.49
C ILE A 5 -5.56 -6.62 -21.90
N GLY A 6 -4.39 -7.22 -21.93
CA GLY A 6 -3.16 -6.54 -22.32
C GLY A 6 -2.15 -7.50 -22.92
N GLY A 7 -1.26 -6.94 -23.71
CA GLY A 7 -0.12 -7.66 -24.26
C GLY A 7 1.09 -6.74 -24.37
N ARG A 8 2.26 -7.30 -24.15
CA ARG A 8 3.54 -6.60 -24.26
C ARG A 8 4.50 -7.39 -25.11
N PHE A 9 5.16 -6.70 -26.00
CA PHE A 9 6.33 -7.17 -26.72
C PHE A 9 7.56 -6.38 -26.29
N THR A 10 8.65 -7.07 -25.96
CA THR A 10 9.93 -6.45 -25.61
C THR A 10 11.04 -7.12 -26.42
N HIS A 11 11.85 -6.32 -27.07
CA HIS A 11 13.05 -6.77 -27.75
C HIS A 11 14.29 -6.35 -26.94
N TYR A 12 15.11 -7.32 -26.58
CA TYR A 12 16.40 -7.12 -25.92
C TYR A 12 17.49 -7.23 -26.98
N GLY A 13 18.25 -6.16 -27.20
CA GLY A 13 19.40 -6.17 -28.09
C GLY A 13 20.52 -7.06 -27.57
N ALA A 14 21.41 -7.51 -28.46
CA ALA A 14 22.63 -8.19 -28.04
C ALA A 14 23.47 -7.26 -27.14
N THR A 15 23.98 -7.80 -26.06
CA THR A 15 24.85 -7.07 -25.13
C THR A 15 26.20 -7.76 -25.00
N GLU A 16 27.27 -6.96 -24.96
CA GLU A 16 28.65 -7.42 -24.69
C GLU A 16 29.23 -6.61 -23.54
N GLY A 17 29.75 -7.28 -22.51
CA GLY A 17 30.39 -6.60 -21.41
C GLY A 17 30.85 -7.53 -20.29
N ARG A 18 31.93 -7.16 -19.59
CA ARG A 18 32.50 -7.89 -18.44
C ARG A 18 32.72 -9.38 -18.68
N GLY A 19 33.09 -9.78 -19.93
CA GLY A 19 33.34 -11.17 -20.28
C GLY A 19 32.09 -12.01 -20.53
N LYS A 20 30.91 -11.41 -20.57
CA LYS A 20 29.65 -12.07 -20.92
C LYS A 20 29.09 -11.45 -22.20
N SER A 21 28.68 -12.30 -23.14
CA SER A 21 27.95 -11.90 -24.34
C SER A 21 26.58 -12.56 -24.31
N THR A 22 25.53 -11.77 -24.50
CA THR A 22 24.16 -12.27 -24.57
C THR A 22 23.59 -11.94 -25.93
N ALA A 23 23.04 -12.96 -26.61
CA ALA A 23 22.40 -12.78 -27.90
C ALA A 23 21.07 -12.00 -27.73
N SER A 24 20.66 -11.33 -28.79
CA SER A 24 19.34 -10.69 -28.84
C SER A 24 18.21 -11.65 -28.55
N SER A 25 17.19 -11.22 -27.85
CA SER A 25 16.04 -12.03 -27.51
C SER A 25 14.75 -11.24 -27.55
N GLU A 26 13.64 -11.94 -27.73
CA GLU A 26 12.31 -11.36 -27.77
C GLU A 26 11.44 -11.94 -26.66
N ARG A 27 10.63 -11.10 -26.05
CA ARG A 27 9.72 -11.47 -24.99
C ARG A 27 8.31 -11.03 -25.27
N TYR A 28 7.38 -11.97 -25.10
CA TYR A 28 5.94 -11.76 -25.22
C TYR A 28 5.30 -12.02 -23.88
N VAL A 29 4.53 -11.05 -23.40
CA VAL A 29 3.72 -11.16 -22.18
C VAL A 29 2.28 -10.86 -22.53
N PHE A 30 1.38 -11.73 -22.13
CA PHE A 30 -0.06 -11.53 -22.22
C PHE A 30 -0.63 -11.44 -20.81
N ASN A 31 -1.63 -10.59 -20.60
CA ASN A 31 -2.37 -10.53 -19.35
C ASN A 31 -3.86 -10.35 -19.61
N THR A 32 -4.66 -10.92 -18.74
CA THR A 32 -6.10 -10.70 -18.72
C THR A 32 -6.59 -10.70 -17.27
N GLY A 33 -7.73 -10.07 -17.03
CA GLY A 33 -8.30 -10.02 -15.71
C GLY A 33 -9.67 -9.39 -15.68
N VAL A 34 -10.30 -9.44 -14.52
CA VAL A 34 -11.59 -8.82 -14.29
C VAL A 34 -11.71 -8.39 -12.84
N GLU A 35 -12.18 -7.18 -12.61
CA GLU A 35 -12.53 -6.68 -11.30
C GLU A 35 -14.05 -6.60 -11.14
N PHE A 36 -14.52 -7.16 -10.03
CA PHE A 36 -15.88 -6.99 -9.53
C PHE A 36 -15.81 -6.18 -8.26
N SER A 37 -16.49 -5.06 -8.22
CA SER A 37 -16.65 -4.26 -7.01
C SER A 37 -18.06 -3.74 -6.89
N THR A 38 -18.52 -3.58 -5.65
CA THR A 38 -19.81 -2.98 -5.35
C THR A 38 -19.69 -2.03 -4.16
N LYS A 39 -20.66 -1.16 -4.00
CA LYS A 39 -20.67 -0.15 -2.95
C LYS A 39 -21.99 -0.19 -2.21
N PHE A 40 -21.91 -0.48 -0.92
CA PHE A 40 -23.00 -0.31 0.01
C PHE A 40 -22.80 0.94 0.84
N SER A 41 -23.86 1.65 1.18
CA SER A 41 -23.73 2.80 2.08
C SER A 41 -24.95 2.95 2.98
N LYS A 42 -24.69 3.31 4.25
CA LYS A 42 -25.70 3.64 5.25
C LYS A 42 -25.45 5.03 5.77
N LEU A 43 -26.47 5.88 5.74
CA LEU A 43 -26.43 7.21 6.32
C LEU A 43 -27.08 7.17 7.71
N MET A 44 -26.42 7.76 8.69
CA MET A 44 -26.84 7.89 10.09
C MET A 44 -26.76 9.36 10.48
N PRO A 45 -27.79 10.17 10.16
CA PRO A 45 -27.74 11.64 10.30
C PRO A 45 -27.71 12.10 11.75
N ASP A 46 -28.26 11.30 12.66
CA ASP A 46 -28.42 11.67 14.07
C ASP A 46 -27.18 11.37 14.93
N VAL A 47 -26.19 10.71 14.36
CA VAL A 47 -24.93 10.40 15.08
C VAL A 47 -24.12 11.66 15.25
N GLN A 48 -23.89 12.03 16.50
CA GLN A 48 -23.10 13.20 16.86
C GLN A 48 -22.07 12.86 17.94
N ASN A 49 -20.85 13.37 17.77
CA ASN A 49 -19.78 13.23 18.76
C ASN A 49 -18.87 14.46 18.74
N LYS A 50 -18.92 15.25 19.81
CA LYS A 50 -18.13 16.48 19.94
C LYS A 50 -16.64 16.23 20.06
N LEU A 51 -16.21 15.11 20.67
CA LEU A 51 -14.80 14.77 20.81
C LEU A 51 -14.15 14.48 19.45
N LEU A 52 -14.85 13.78 18.57
CA LEU A 52 -14.37 13.41 17.24
C LEU A 52 -14.84 14.37 16.13
N ASP A 53 -15.52 15.46 16.50
CA ASP A 53 -16.13 16.42 15.57
C ASP A 53 -17.00 15.72 14.50
N VAL A 54 -17.85 14.80 14.97
CA VAL A 54 -18.78 14.05 14.12
C VAL A 54 -20.14 14.73 14.16
N ASN A 55 -20.67 15.05 12.96
CA ASN A 55 -22.00 15.61 12.79
C ASN A 55 -22.70 14.92 11.61
N GLY A 56 -23.41 13.83 11.92
CA GLY A 56 -23.87 12.84 10.95
C GLY A 56 -22.75 11.92 10.50
N LEU A 57 -23.07 10.66 10.27
CA LEU A 57 -22.12 9.65 9.86
C LEU A 57 -22.63 8.91 8.62
N ARG A 58 -21.77 8.71 7.64
CA ARG A 58 -22.02 7.84 6.49
C ARG A 58 -20.99 6.71 6.47
N HIS A 59 -21.45 5.47 6.61
CA HIS A 59 -20.61 4.29 6.44
C HIS A 59 -20.73 3.76 5.02
N ILE A 60 -19.62 3.56 4.36
CA ILE A 60 -19.50 3.02 3.02
C ILE A 60 -18.66 1.76 3.11
N VAL A 61 -19.19 0.65 2.56
CA VAL A 61 -18.49 -0.64 2.46
C VAL A 61 -18.33 -0.97 0.99
N LYS A 62 -17.08 -1.25 0.58
CA LYS A 62 -16.72 -1.61 -0.79
C LYS A 62 -16.01 -2.96 -0.81
N PRO A 63 -16.73 -4.09 -0.89
CA PRO A 63 -16.12 -5.36 -1.22
C PRO A 63 -15.67 -5.37 -2.67
N SER A 64 -14.52 -6.01 -2.94
CA SER A 64 -13.98 -6.18 -4.27
C SER A 64 -13.35 -7.56 -4.44
N ILE A 65 -13.47 -8.09 -5.65
CA ILE A 65 -12.79 -9.31 -6.10
C ILE A 65 -12.12 -8.94 -7.43
N ASN A 66 -10.81 -9.10 -7.50
CA ASN A 66 -10.01 -8.77 -8.66
C ASN A 66 -9.20 -9.99 -9.08
N TYR A 67 -9.51 -10.54 -10.25
CA TYR A 67 -8.82 -11.67 -10.83
C TYR A 67 -7.79 -11.22 -11.85
N VAL A 68 -6.63 -11.87 -11.85
CA VAL A 68 -5.58 -11.69 -12.85
C VAL A 68 -5.07 -13.03 -13.32
N PHE A 69 -4.82 -13.12 -14.62
CA PHE A 69 -4.15 -14.23 -15.24
C PHE A 69 -3.07 -13.71 -16.20
N VAL A 70 -1.85 -14.13 -15.95
CA VAL A 70 -0.68 -13.93 -16.81
C VAL A 70 -0.13 -15.31 -17.10
N PRO A 71 -0.28 -15.85 -18.32
CA PRO A 71 0.35 -17.11 -18.68
C PRO A 71 1.86 -16.97 -18.63
N ARG A 72 2.57 -18.10 -18.47
CA ARG A 72 4.03 -18.09 -18.45
C ARG A 72 4.57 -17.43 -19.72
N PRO A 73 5.38 -16.37 -19.60
CA PRO A 73 6.00 -15.73 -20.75
C PRO A 73 6.94 -16.70 -21.47
N ASN A 74 7.17 -16.47 -22.76
CA ASN A 74 8.15 -17.25 -23.54
C ASN A 74 9.59 -17.14 -23.02
N ARG A 75 9.88 -16.08 -22.26
CA ARG A 75 11.11 -15.88 -21.48
C ARG A 75 10.73 -15.47 -20.06
N THR A 76 11.15 -16.28 -19.10
CA THR A 76 10.94 -16.00 -17.68
C THR A 76 11.95 -14.95 -17.17
N PRO A 77 11.67 -14.28 -16.04
CA PRO A 77 12.61 -13.30 -15.45
C PRO A 77 14.01 -13.86 -15.20
N GLY A 78 14.15 -15.17 -14.92
CA GLY A 78 15.43 -15.83 -14.69
C GLY A 78 16.26 -16.08 -15.96
N GLU A 79 15.63 -15.97 -17.13
CA GLU A 79 16.26 -16.19 -18.45
C GLU A 79 16.68 -14.87 -19.13
N LEU A 80 16.45 -13.73 -18.46
CA LEU A 80 16.74 -12.40 -18.98
C LEU A 80 17.96 -11.78 -18.27
N ASP A 81 18.76 -11.03 -19.01
CA ASP A 81 19.65 -10.04 -18.42
C ASP A 81 18.81 -8.81 -18.07
N LYS A 82 18.36 -8.72 -16.82
CA LYS A 82 17.44 -7.67 -16.36
C LYS A 82 18.08 -6.30 -16.55
N LEU A 83 17.38 -5.42 -17.26
CA LEU A 83 17.79 -4.04 -17.53
C LEU A 83 17.11 -3.05 -16.58
N ASP A 84 15.95 -3.43 -16.02
CA ASP A 84 15.25 -2.66 -15.02
C ASP A 84 15.49 -3.22 -13.60
N SER A 85 15.32 -2.37 -12.60
CA SER A 85 15.47 -2.74 -11.19
C SER A 85 14.12 -2.84 -10.52
N GLU A 86 13.89 -3.93 -9.82
CA GLU A 86 12.72 -4.09 -8.97
C GLU A 86 12.85 -3.23 -7.71
N LEU A 87 11.83 -2.44 -7.44
CA LEU A 87 11.68 -1.73 -6.17
C LEU A 87 10.97 -2.64 -5.17
N THR A 88 11.64 -2.95 -4.08
CA THR A 88 11.02 -3.74 -3.01
C THR A 88 9.85 -2.97 -2.40
N SER A 89 8.66 -3.54 -2.48
CA SER A 89 7.46 -2.97 -1.89
C SER A 89 6.95 -3.85 -0.74
N PRO A 90 6.61 -3.26 0.42
CA PRO A 90 5.96 -3.99 1.49
C PRO A 90 4.49 -4.32 1.16
N ASN A 91 3.91 -3.65 0.18
CA ASN A 91 2.51 -3.81 -0.24
C ASN A 91 2.39 -4.71 -1.46
N LEU A 92 1.20 -5.29 -1.65
CA LEU A 92 0.88 -6.04 -2.87
C LEU A 92 0.83 -5.10 -4.07
N LEU A 93 1.49 -5.49 -5.15
CA LEU A 93 1.49 -4.74 -6.40
C LEU A 93 0.09 -4.72 -7.05
N PRO A 94 -0.28 -3.64 -7.76
CA PRO A 94 -1.56 -3.58 -8.45
C PRO A 94 -1.65 -4.63 -9.56
N PHE A 95 -2.78 -5.33 -9.63
CA PHE A 95 -3.04 -6.32 -10.69
C PHE A 95 -3.34 -5.67 -12.05
N GLU A 96 -3.77 -4.42 -12.02
CA GLU A 96 -4.12 -3.65 -13.22
C GLU A 96 -2.90 -3.30 -14.08
N MET A 97 -1.75 -3.24 -13.47
CA MET A 97 -0.48 -2.83 -14.08
C MET A 97 0.60 -3.87 -13.79
N PRO A 98 0.68 -4.97 -14.54
CA PRO A 98 1.68 -6.02 -14.31
C PRO A 98 3.13 -5.51 -14.34
N ASP A 99 3.37 -4.43 -15.07
CA ASP A 99 4.65 -3.75 -15.23
C ASP A 99 4.86 -2.57 -14.26
N TYR A 100 4.03 -2.46 -13.23
CA TYR A 100 4.05 -1.32 -12.29
C TYR A 100 5.42 -1.11 -11.64
N ASN A 101 6.12 -2.18 -11.30
CA ASN A 101 7.41 -2.11 -10.61
C ASN A 101 8.57 -2.37 -11.56
N ALA A 102 8.53 -3.47 -12.30
CA ALA A 102 9.62 -3.86 -13.19
C ALA A 102 9.08 -4.71 -14.34
N ILE A 103 9.40 -4.32 -15.57
CA ILE A 103 8.96 -5.01 -16.79
C ILE A 103 9.59 -6.40 -16.87
N ASP A 104 10.89 -6.48 -16.56
CA ASP A 104 11.68 -7.71 -16.66
C ASP A 104 11.30 -8.75 -15.60
N ASN A 105 10.60 -8.34 -14.54
CA ASN A 105 10.13 -9.23 -13.48
C ASN A 105 8.70 -9.75 -13.65
N ILE A 106 8.00 -9.39 -14.71
CA ILE A 106 6.67 -9.96 -14.99
C ILE A 106 6.82 -11.47 -15.23
N ASP A 107 6.09 -12.28 -14.46
CA ASP A 107 6.09 -13.74 -14.59
C ASP A 107 4.65 -14.28 -14.57
N ALA A 108 4.52 -15.61 -14.71
CA ALA A 108 3.25 -16.30 -14.62
C ALA A 108 2.50 -15.90 -13.34
N GLN A 109 1.24 -15.57 -13.48
CA GLN A 109 0.39 -15.20 -12.36
C GLN A 109 -1.04 -15.71 -12.60
N ASN A 110 -1.60 -16.35 -11.58
CA ASN A 110 -2.99 -16.78 -11.57
C ASN A 110 -3.51 -16.55 -10.15
N ALA A 111 -4.16 -15.41 -9.92
CA ALA A 111 -4.51 -14.99 -8.58
C ALA A 111 -5.82 -14.20 -8.52
N VAL A 112 -6.46 -14.27 -7.36
CA VAL A 112 -7.65 -13.49 -7.00
C VAL A 112 -7.32 -12.62 -5.81
N ARG A 113 -7.40 -11.29 -5.93
CA ARG A 113 -7.34 -10.37 -4.80
C ARG A 113 -8.73 -10.19 -4.20
N LEU A 114 -8.83 -10.48 -2.92
CA LEU A 114 -10.01 -10.20 -2.12
C LEU A 114 -9.78 -8.89 -1.36
N GLY A 115 -10.71 -7.95 -1.46
CA GLY A 115 -10.60 -6.65 -0.83
C GLY A 115 -11.89 -6.24 -0.13
N LEU A 116 -11.74 -5.57 1.01
CA LEU A 116 -12.85 -4.97 1.76
C LEU A 116 -12.43 -3.60 2.27
N ARG A 117 -12.93 -2.54 1.64
CA ARG A 117 -12.67 -1.18 2.09
C ARG A 117 -13.89 -0.61 2.82
N ASN A 118 -13.64 -0.08 4.01
CA ASN A 118 -14.62 0.57 4.85
C ASN A 118 -14.27 2.05 4.98
N ILE A 119 -15.21 2.92 4.67
CA ILE A 119 -15.02 4.37 4.75
C ILE A 119 -16.13 4.95 5.64
N TRP A 120 -15.74 5.70 6.67
CA TRP A 120 -16.67 6.48 7.48
C TRP A 120 -16.45 7.95 7.19
N GLN A 121 -17.50 8.60 6.70
CA GLN A 121 -17.50 10.03 6.35
C GLN A 121 -18.39 10.79 7.32
N THR A 122 -17.95 11.99 7.69
CA THR A 122 -18.72 12.89 8.55
C THR A 122 -18.68 14.32 8.01
N ARG A 123 -19.61 15.15 8.47
CA ARG A 123 -19.55 16.59 8.24
C ARG A 123 -18.78 17.22 9.38
N ARG A 124 -17.77 18.03 9.06
CA ARG A 124 -16.99 18.76 10.05
C ARG A 124 -17.28 20.24 9.99
N SER A 125 -17.10 20.89 11.13
CA SER A 125 -17.09 22.35 11.18
C SER A 125 -15.86 22.86 10.42
N PRO A 126 -15.99 23.93 9.58
CA PRO A 126 -14.82 24.54 8.95
C PRO A 126 -13.85 25.02 10.05
N ARG A 127 -12.55 25.06 9.75
CA ARG A 127 -11.57 25.79 10.57
C ARG A 127 -12.03 27.25 10.68
N LEU A 128 -11.69 27.88 11.79
CA LEU A 128 -12.11 29.27 12.10
C LEU A 128 -11.77 30.29 10.99
N ASP A 129 -10.81 29.98 10.13
CA ASP A 129 -10.31 30.82 9.06
C ASP A 129 -10.94 30.53 7.69
N GLU A 130 -11.72 29.46 7.56
CA GLU A 130 -12.33 29.05 6.29
C GLU A 130 -13.82 29.46 6.28
N GLN A 131 -14.17 30.44 5.49
CA GLN A 131 -15.58 30.80 5.18
C GLN A 131 -16.29 29.75 4.34
N GLN A 132 -15.82 28.50 4.35
CA GLN A 132 -16.35 27.43 3.53
C GLN A 132 -17.50 26.67 4.20
N ALA A 133 -18.44 26.19 3.38
CA ALA A 133 -19.49 25.29 3.81
C ALA A 133 -18.89 24.02 4.46
N ARG A 134 -19.60 23.44 5.45
CA ARG A 134 -19.22 22.18 6.12
C ARG A 134 -18.78 21.13 5.11
N ALA A 135 -17.51 20.81 5.08
CA ALA A 135 -16.95 19.81 4.19
C ALA A 135 -17.29 18.40 4.68
N ILE A 136 -17.51 17.49 3.73
CA ILE A 136 -17.55 16.06 4.04
C ILE A 136 -16.11 15.59 4.13
N ASP A 137 -15.74 15.04 5.30
CA ASP A 137 -14.40 14.53 5.56
C ASP A 137 -14.44 13.04 5.89
N GLU A 138 -13.35 12.35 5.60
CA GLU A 138 -13.18 10.94 5.94
C GLU A 138 -12.65 10.81 7.37
N LEU A 139 -13.53 10.32 8.27
CA LEU A 139 -13.17 10.01 9.64
C LEU A 139 -12.29 8.77 9.72
N ILE A 140 -12.67 7.71 9.01
CA ILE A 140 -11.94 6.44 8.91
C ILE A 140 -11.93 6.01 7.45
N ASP A 141 -10.77 5.56 6.99
CA ASP A 141 -10.59 4.77 5.77
C ASP A 141 -9.78 3.53 6.13
N TRP A 142 -10.42 2.38 6.04
CA TRP A 142 -9.83 1.10 6.42
C TRP A 142 -9.95 0.09 5.29
N ASN A 143 -8.83 -0.34 4.77
CA ASN A 143 -8.72 -1.28 3.67
C ASN A 143 -8.08 -2.60 4.14
N LEU A 144 -8.79 -3.70 3.92
CA LEU A 144 -8.34 -5.06 4.18
C LEU A 144 -8.22 -5.80 2.86
N TYR A 145 -7.10 -6.49 2.62
CA TYR A 145 -6.94 -7.24 1.39
C TYR A 145 -5.91 -8.37 1.52
N THR A 146 -6.05 -9.38 0.66
CA THR A 146 -5.09 -10.48 0.48
C THR A 146 -5.22 -11.05 -0.92
N ASP A 147 -4.19 -11.74 -1.41
CA ASP A 147 -4.22 -12.45 -2.68
C ASP A 147 -4.32 -13.95 -2.45
N TRP A 148 -5.30 -14.56 -3.08
CA TRP A 148 -5.44 -16.01 -3.21
C TRP A 148 -4.80 -16.44 -4.52
N ARG A 149 -3.68 -17.14 -4.45
CA ARG A 149 -2.98 -17.71 -5.60
C ARG A 149 -3.62 -19.04 -5.97
N LEU A 150 -4.14 -19.12 -7.18
CA LEU A 150 -4.81 -20.33 -7.70
C LEU A 150 -3.82 -21.37 -8.20
N ASP A 151 -2.62 -20.92 -8.59
CA ASP A 151 -1.53 -21.75 -9.07
C ASP A 151 -0.19 -21.25 -8.47
N PRO A 152 0.02 -21.46 -7.15
CA PRO A 152 1.24 -21.02 -6.51
C PRO A 152 2.44 -21.87 -6.96
N ASN A 153 3.58 -21.23 -7.22
CA ASN A 153 4.81 -21.96 -7.46
C ASN A 153 5.38 -22.52 -6.12
N SER A 154 6.42 -23.34 -6.22
CA SER A 154 7.01 -24.05 -5.05
C SER A 154 7.57 -23.13 -3.97
N SER A 155 7.80 -21.84 -4.25
CA SER A 155 8.29 -20.84 -3.32
C SER A 155 7.19 -19.89 -2.82
N GLN A 156 5.95 -20.10 -3.20
CA GLN A 156 4.81 -19.25 -2.87
C GLN A 156 3.78 -20.02 -2.06
N ASN A 157 3.22 -19.36 -1.07
CA ASN A 157 2.06 -19.86 -0.32
C ASN A 157 0.76 -19.65 -1.12
N THR A 158 -0.27 -20.44 -0.84
CA THR A 158 -1.59 -20.33 -1.47
C THR A 158 -2.22 -18.97 -1.22
N PHE A 159 -2.10 -18.45 0.00
CA PHE A 159 -2.50 -17.08 0.31
C PHE A 159 -1.28 -16.20 0.46
N ALA A 160 -1.38 -14.97 -0.01
CA ALA A 160 -0.47 -13.92 0.41
C ALA A 160 -0.73 -13.55 1.87
N ASP A 161 0.16 -12.72 2.43
CA ASP A 161 -0.10 -12.14 3.73
C ASP A 161 -1.43 -11.36 3.72
N ALA A 162 -2.08 -11.27 4.88
CA ALA A 162 -3.21 -10.37 5.06
C ALA A 162 -2.70 -8.94 5.30
N PHE A 163 -3.26 -7.98 4.60
CA PHE A 163 -2.92 -6.57 4.68
C PHE A 163 -4.05 -5.77 5.30
N SER A 164 -3.71 -4.82 6.13
CA SER A 164 -4.65 -3.89 6.76
C SER A 164 -4.07 -2.49 6.75
N ASP A 165 -4.70 -1.59 5.99
CA ASP A 165 -4.34 -0.17 5.91
C ASP A 165 -5.45 0.66 6.53
N LEU A 166 -5.16 1.27 7.67
CA LEU A 166 -6.09 2.11 8.42
C LEU A 166 -5.58 3.55 8.46
N ARG A 167 -6.46 4.48 8.12
CA ARG A 167 -6.30 5.90 8.35
C ARG A 167 -7.47 6.39 9.18
N PHE A 168 -7.20 6.98 10.34
CA PHE A 168 -8.17 7.53 11.25
C PHE A 168 -7.88 8.99 11.54
N ARG A 169 -8.84 9.87 11.24
CA ARG A 169 -8.77 11.31 11.45
C ARG A 169 -9.81 11.75 12.48
N PRO A 170 -9.54 11.63 13.80
CA PRO A 170 -10.47 12.09 14.82
C PRO A 170 -10.75 13.59 14.76
N ARG A 171 -9.78 14.36 14.28
CA ARG A 171 -9.84 15.81 14.07
C ARG A 171 -9.08 16.19 12.79
N ASN A 172 -9.33 17.37 12.22
CA ASN A 172 -8.62 17.87 11.05
C ASN A 172 -7.11 18.05 11.28
N TRP A 173 -6.71 18.18 12.52
CA TRP A 173 -5.32 18.37 12.94
C TRP A 173 -4.66 17.12 13.52
N VAL A 174 -5.36 15.98 13.59
CA VAL A 174 -4.81 14.67 14.02
C VAL A 174 -5.12 13.61 12.98
N GLU A 175 -4.10 12.89 12.55
CA GLU A 175 -4.23 11.72 11.71
C GLU A 175 -3.41 10.57 12.30
N LEU A 176 -4.05 9.42 12.48
CA LEU A 176 -3.41 8.16 12.82
C LEU A 176 -3.40 7.29 11.56
N GLN A 177 -2.24 6.76 11.24
CA GLN A 177 -2.05 5.78 10.17
C GLN A 177 -1.51 4.49 10.77
N SER A 178 -2.05 3.36 10.30
CA SER A 178 -1.68 2.04 10.78
C SER A 178 -1.70 1.07 9.61
N ASN A 179 -0.52 0.55 9.25
CA ASN A 179 -0.37 -0.43 8.19
C ASN A 179 0.16 -1.73 8.81
N PHE A 180 -0.57 -2.80 8.61
CA PHE A 180 -0.22 -4.12 9.10
C PHE A 180 -0.12 -5.13 7.96
N ARG A 181 0.81 -6.05 8.13
CA ARG A 181 0.97 -7.23 7.29
C ARG A 181 1.15 -8.44 8.18
N TYR A 182 0.27 -9.42 8.03
CA TYR A 182 0.25 -10.65 8.80
C TYR A 182 0.42 -11.86 7.90
N ASP A 183 1.44 -12.66 8.16
CA ASP A 183 1.69 -13.93 7.47
C ASP A 183 0.67 -14.97 7.97
N LEU A 184 -0.21 -15.41 7.07
CA LEU A 184 -1.29 -16.35 7.40
C LEU A 184 -0.79 -17.78 7.62
N ASP A 185 0.32 -18.17 6.97
CA ASP A 185 0.86 -19.52 7.04
C ASP A 185 1.73 -19.73 8.28
N ASN A 186 2.56 -18.75 8.60
CA ASN A 186 3.46 -18.79 9.74
C ASN A 186 2.85 -18.13 10.99
N SER A 187 1.64 -17.59 10.90
CA SER A 187 0.91 -16.95 12.01
C SER A 187 1.74 -15.88 12.73
N MET A 188 2.40 -15.01 11.98
CA MET A 188 3.27 -13.97 12.53
C MET A 188 3.10 -12.60 11.87
N TRP A 189 3.36 -11.57 12.65
CA TRP A 189 3.41 -10.19 12.12
C TRP A 189 4.69 -9.97 11.32
N ARG A 190 4.52 -9.53 10.06
CA ARG A 190 5.62 -9.23 9.15
C ARG A 190 5.93 -7.74 9.08
N LEU A 191 4.91 -6.91 9.24
CA LEU A 191 5.03 -5.46 9.22
C LEU A 191 3.98 -4.85 10.14
N MET A 192 4.42 -3.87 10.92
CA MET A 192 3.55 -2.96 11.66
C MET A 192 4.14 -1.55 11.52
N ASN A 193 3.43 -0.67 10.84
CA ASN A 193 3.83 0.72 10.69
C ASN A 193 2.71 1.58 11.25
N ASN A 194 2.95 2.19 12.40
CA ASN A 194 1.99 3.04 13.08
C ASN A 194 2.55 4.44 13.19
N SER A 195 1.78 5.44 12.82
CA SER A 195 2.18 6.83 12.98
C SER A 195 1.02 7.72 13.39
N VAL A 196 1.35 8.76 14.13
CA VAL A 196 0.45 9.85 14.51
C VAL A 196 1.03 11.14 13.96
N ASN A 197 0.24 11.84 13.16
CA ASN A 197 0.55 13.16 12.65
C ASN A 197 -0.35 14.18 13.35
N PHE A 198 0.25 15.23 13.86
CA PHE A 198 -0.41 16.29 14.60
C PHE A 198 -0.05 17.63 13.99
N THR A 199 -1.04 18.35 13.45
CA THR A 199 -0.88 19.64 12.77
C THR A 199 -1.88 20.65 13.34
N PRO A 200 -1.63 21.16 14.58
CA PRO A 200 -2.60 22.00 15.29
C PRO A 200 -2.91 23.31 14.55
N ASP A 201 -1.93 23.81 13.84
CA ASP A 201 -2.01 25.01 13.01
C ASP A 201 -1.09 24.89 11.77
N ASP A 202 -0.98 25.94 10.97
CA ASP A 202 -0.17 25.94 9.74
C ASP A 202 1.34 26.01 10.00
N ASN A 203 1.74 26.31 11.22
CA ASN A 203 3.15 26.47 11.59
C ASN A 203 3.74 25.18 12.17
N TRP A 204 2.97 24.37 12.90
CA TRP A 204 3.45 23.18 13.58
C TRP A 204 3.09 21.89 12.86
N ARG A 205 4.08 21.01 12.72
CA ARG A 205 3.90 19.62 12.32
C ARG A 205 4.67 18.72 13.27
N LEU A 206 3.94 17.87 13.97
CA LEU A 206 4.51 16.89 14.89
C LEU A 206 4.17 15.50 14.33
N ASN A 207 5.16 14.61 14.36
CA ASN A 207 4.99 13.22 13.95
C ASN A 207 5.65 12.31 14.97
N ALA A 208 4.98 11.22 15.33
CA ALA A 208 5.56 10.14 16.10
C ALA A 208 5.07 8.81 15.53
N GLY A 209 5.92 7.79 15.54
CA GLY A 209 5.52 6.50 15.03
C GLY A 209 6.48 5.39 15.42
N HIS A 210 6.03 4.18 15.10
CA HIS A 210 6.76 2.94 15.29
C HIS A 210 6.68 2.13 14.00
N TYR A 211 7.81 1.71 13.50
CA TYR A 211 7.95 0.82 12.36
C TYR A 211 8.59 -0.48 12.82
N TYR A 212 7.87 -1.58 12.65
CA TYR A 212 8.35 -2.94 12.84
C TYR A 212 8.34 -3.67 11.50
N TYR A 213 9.43 -4.37 11.21
CA TYR A 213 9.54 -5.23 10.04
C TYR A 213 10.26 -6.52 10.42
N LEU A 214 9.72 -7.64 9.96
CA LEU A 214 10.32 -8.97 10.05
C LEU A 214 10.40 -9.56 8.65
N ALA A 215 11.60 -9.87 8.20
CA ALA A 215 11.81 -10.59 6.94
C ALA A 215 11.20 -12.00 6.98
N HIS A 216 11.14 -12.68 5.83
CA HIS A 216 10.58 -14.02 5.76
C HIS A 216 11.29 -14.99 6.73
N PRO A 217 10.59 -15.97 7.36
CA PRO A 217 11.16 -16.87 8.35
C PRO A 217 12.39 -17.68 7.91
N SER A 218 12.59 -17.84 6.61
CA SER A 218 13.80 -18.47 6.04
C SER A 218 15.05 -17.57 6.09
N ILE A 219 14.90 -16.29 6.49
CA ILE A 219 15.97 -15.31 6.59
C ILE A 219 16.31 -15.12 8.08
N THR A 220 17.59 -14.94 8.37
CA THR A 220 18.12 -14.86 9.75
C THR A 220 17.60 -13.66 10.55
N GLU A 221 17.73 -13.69 11.88
CA GLU A 221 17.33 -12.60 12.81
C GLU A 221 17.88 -11.21 12.45
N ALA A 222 18.94 -11.14 11.64
CA ALA A 222 19.53 -9.89 11.19
C ALA A 222 18.58 -9.01 10.36
N ASP A 223 17.51 -9.59 9.81
CA ASP A 223 16.54 -8.88 8.97
C ASP A 223 15.28 -8.42 9.74
N ARG A 224 15.39 -8.30 11.04
CA ARG A 224 14.37 -7.71 11.90
C ARG A 224 14.71 -6.25 12.21
N SER A 225 13.74 -5.37 12.07
CA SER A 225 13.87 -3.95 12.41
C SER A 225 12.72 -3.50 13.29
N SER A 226 13.00 -2.71 14.31
CA SER A 226 11.99 -2.08 15.17
C SER A 226 12.44 -0.67 15.50
N VAL A 227 11.89 0.31 14.79
CA VAL A 227 12.33 1.70 14.87
C VAL A 227 11.20 2.59 15.40
N ILE A 228 11.47 3.32 16.45
CA ILE A 228 10.62 4.42 16.92
C ILE A 228 11.16 5.70 16.28
N HIS A 229 10.28 6.52 15.74
CA HIS A 229 10.65 7.80 15.18
C HIS A 229 9.78 8.93 15.73
N THR A 230 10.39 10.10 15.84
CA THR A 230 9.69 11.35 16.17
C THR A 230 10.19 12.45 15.25
N GLY A 231 9.31 13.38 14.93
CA GLY A 231 9.63 14.52 14.09
C GLY A 231 8.88 15.76 14.56
N VAL A 232 9.58 16.88 14.52
CA VAL A 232 9.01 18.21 14.80
C VAL A 232 9.44 19.13 13.68
N ALA A 233 8.50 19.85 13.10
CA ALA A 233 8.78 20.92 12.16
C ALA A 233 7.98 22.17 12.56
N TYR A 234 8.64 23.31 12.49
CA TYR A 234 8.06 24.61 12.78
C TYR A 234 8.35 25.60 11.66
N ARG A 235 7.33 26.25 11.17
CA ARG A 235 7.44 27.33 10.18
C ARG A 235 7.46 28.69 10.92
N LEU A 236 8.61 29.34 10.88
CA LEU A 236 8.80 30.65 11.53
C LEU A 236 8.08 31.76 10.73
N ASN A 237 8.21 31.73 9.41
CA ASN A 237 7.59 32.65 8.47
C ASN A 237 7.60 32.07 7.06
N GLU A 238 7.27 32.85 6.04
CA GLU A 238 7.22 32.40 4.65
C GLU A 238 8.56 31.88 4.10
N ASN A 239 9.70 32.39 4.64
CA ASN A 239 11.04 32.11 4.14
C ASN A 239 11.84 31.16 5.04
N TRP A 240 11.43 30.95 6.30
CA TRP A 240 12.19 30.19 7.28
C TRP A 240 11.38 29.10 7.94
N SER A 241 11.94 27.90 7.98
CA SER A 241 11.42 26.78 8.75
C SER A 241 12.56 26.01 9.41
N ALA A 242 12.28 25.40 10.56
CA ALA A 242 13.20 24.51 11.26
C ALA A 242 12.55 23.14 11.44
N SER A 243 13.33 22.07 11.29
CA SER A 243 12.84 20.72 11.53
C SER A 243 13.89 19.83 12.15
N THR A 244 13.46 18.88 12.97
CA THR A 244 14.29 17.82 13.52
C THR A 244 13.58 16.50 13.42
N ARG A 245 14.33 15.41 13.24
CA ARG A 245 13.83 14.04 13.28
C ARG A 245 14.77 13.19 14.11
N GLN A 246 14.21 12.30 14.90
CA GLN A 246 14.95 11.36 15.74
C GLN A 246 14.47 9.95 15.44
N TYR A 247 15.39 9.02 15.44
CA TYR A 247 15.14 7.59 15.24
C TYR A 247 15.85 6.82 16.35
N TYR A 248 15.11 5.88 16.93
CA TYR A 248 15.61 4.96 17.92
C TYR A 248 15.35 3.53 17.44
N ASP A 249 16.42 2.76 17.26
CA ASP A 249 16.34 1.33 16.92
C ASP A 249 16.20 0.52 18.21
N ALA A 250 15.06 -0.15 18.38
CA ALA A 250 14.76 -0.94 19.58
C ALA A 250 15.27 -2.40 19.51
N VAL A 251 15.92 -2.80 18.41
CA VAL A 251 16.48 -4.15 18.24
C VAL A 251 17.96 -4.19 18.56
N LYS A 252 18.62 -3.06 18.57
CA LYS A 252 20.08 -2.93 18.87
C LYS A 252 20.35 -2.59 20.31
#